data_0ee1a7ea9ea04593eb712f6cb673e6bb
#
_entry.id   0ee1a7ea9ea04593eb712f6cb673e6bb
#
_cell.length_a   1.000
_cell.length_b   1.000
_cell.length_c   1.000
_cell.angle_alpha   90.00
_cell.angle_beta   90.00
_cell.angle_gamma   90.00
#
_symmetry.space_group_name_H-M   'P 1'
#
loop_
_entity.id
_entity.type
_entity.pdbx_description
1 polymer ?
#
loop_
_entity_poly.entity_id
_entity_poly.type
_entity_poly.pdbx_seq_one_letter_code
_entity_poly.pdbx_strand_id
1 'polypeptide(L)'
;MELDPRTRGAVVDQCLQTGVPGIFACGNVLHVHDLADNVTTESKRAGAAAAAYALGTDAGTVPNCELTVSPAGIAGYALPGRITAVALTKLNFRVRRPVDAARVRILAEGEELLAGKVRAFKPSVMESFPLPAKAIQRALDLGAREIILSVDPIEEA
;
A
#
# COMPACT_ATOMS: atom_id res chain seq x y z
N MET A 1 -13.57 -13.40 -2.34
CA MET A 1 -12.30 -12.64 -2.41
C MET A 1 -12.56 -11.37 -3.19
N GLU A 2 -12.28 -10.22 -2.60
CA GLU A 2 -12.45 -8.91 -3.23
C GLU A 2 -11.29 -8.64 -4.21
N LEU A 3 -11.60 -8.03 -5.36
CA LEU A 3 -10.60 -7.63 -6.36
C LEU A 3 -10.56 -6.10 -6.47
N ASP A 4 -9.36 -5.55 -6.52
CA ASP A 4 -9.17 -4.13 -6.81
C ASP A 4 -9.50 -3.85 -8.30
N PRO A 5 -10.45 -2.97 -8.61
CA PRO A 5 -10.86 -2.69 -9.99
C PRO A 5 -9.75 -2.05 -10.83
N ARG A 6 -8.70 -1.50 -10.21
CA ARG A 6 -7.58 -0.81 -10.88
C ARG A 6 -6.49 -1.79 -11.29
N THR A 7 -6.07 -2.67 -10.38
CA THR A 7 -5.04 -3.69 -10.65
C THR A 7 -5.62 -4.99 -11.17
N ARG A 8 -6.91 -5.27 -10.89
CA ARG A 8 -7.61 -6.55 -11.07
C ARG A 8 -7.04 -7.69 -10.22
N GLY A 9 -6.10 -7.38 -9.35
CA GLY A 9 -5.55 -8.29 -8.34
C GLY A 9 -6.41 -8.32 -7.09
N ALA A 10 -6.14 -9.28 -6.19
CA ALA A 10 -6.81 -9.36 -4.91
C ALA A 10 -6.51 -8.13 -4.04
N VAL A 11 -7.53 -7.66 -3.32
CA VAL A 11 -7.31 -6.70 -2.22
C VAL A 11 -6.65 -7.46 -1.07
N VAL A 12 -5.44 -7.02 -0.70
CA VAL A 12 -4.64 -7.65 0.35
C VAL A 12 -4.28 -6.65 1.44
N ASP A 13 -3.95 -7.17 2.62
CA ASP A 13 -3.36 -6.40 3.70
C ASP A 13 -1.83 -6.30 3.60
N GLN A 14 -1.18 -5.68 4.59
CA GLN A 14 0.28 -5.53 4.63
C GLN A 14 1.05 -6.84 4.76
N CYS A 15 0.39 -7.94 5.11
CA CYS A 15 0.96 -9.30 5.12
C CYS A 15 0.69 -10.06 3.83
N LEU A 16 0.07 -9.40 2.83
CA LEU A 16 -0.36 -9.97 1.56
C LEU A 16 -1.46 -11.05 1.69
N GLN A 17 -2.18 -11.06 2.83
CA GLN A 17 -3.36 -11.88 3.01
C GLN A 17 -4.57 -11.20 2.37
N THR A 18 -5.36 -11.98 1.65
CA THR A 18 -6.62 -11.53 1.05
C THR A 18 -7.71 -11.38 2.13
N GLY A 19 -8.90 -10.93 1.74
CA GLY A 19 -10.07 -10.95 2.62
C GLY A 19 -10.55 -12.34 3.02
N VAL A 20 -9.97 -13.40 2.43
CA VAL A 20 -10.24 -14.79 2.81
C VAL A 20 -9.09 -15.30 3.67
N PRO A 21 -9.33 -15.64 4.94
CA PRO A 21 -8.26 -16.12 5.84
C PRO A 21 -7.50 -17.31 5.26
N GLY A 22 -6.17 -17.29 5.38
CA GLY A 22 -5.29 -18.35 4.88
C GLY A 22 -4.98 -18.26 3.38
N ILE A 23 -5.56 -17.33 2.64
CA ILE A 23 -5.26 -17.12 1.22
C ILE A 23 -4.39 -15.86 1.09
N PHE A 24 -3.19 -16.04 0.54
CA PHE A 24 -2.21 -14.99 0.29
C PHE A 24 -2.01 -14.83 -1.22
N ALA A 25 -1.69 -13.61 -1.65
CA ALA A 25 -1.42 -13.30 -3.04
C ALA A 25 -0.19 -12.40 -3.17
N CYS A 26 0.65 -12.62 -4.20
CA CYS A 26 1.86 -11.84 -4.45
C CYS A 26 2.25 -11.87 -5.92
N GLY A 27 3.12 -10.97 -6.33
CA GLY A 27 3.62 -10.87 -7.69
C GLY A 27 2.59 -10.29 -8.66
N ASN A 28 2.72 -10.64 -9.93
CA ASN A 28 1.91 -10.03 -11.00
C ASN A 28 0.40 -10.36 -10.93
N VAL A 29 -0.01 -11.26 -10.07
CA VAL A 29 -1.43 -11.50 -9.79
C VAL A 29 -2.04 -10.38 -8.94
N LEU A 30 -1.22 -9.59 -8.21
CA LEU A 30 -1.66 -8.42 -7.47
C LEU A 30 -1.56 -7.15 -8.30
N HIS A 31 -0.36 -6.89 -8.82
CA HIS A 31 -0.05 -5.73 -9.65
C HIS A 31 1.20 -6.00 -10.49
N VAL A 32 1.37 -5.27 -11.58
CA VAL A 32 2.51 -5.47 -12.47
C VAL A 32 3.80 -4.97 -11.81
N HIS A 33 4.81 -5.83 -11.78
CA HIS A 33 6.17 -5.49 -11.37
C HIS A 33 7.05 -5.21 -12.59
N ASP A 34 7.94 -4.22 -12.49
CA ASP A 34 8.95 -3.87 -13.50
C ASP A 34 10.27 -4.63 -13.33
N LEU A 35 10.52 -5.18 -12.13
CA LEU A 35 11.74 -5.92 -11.82
C LEU A 35 11.41 -7.25 -11.11
N ALA A 36 12.07 -8.33 -11.51
CA ALA A 36 11.92 -9.65 -10.89
C ALA A 36 12.30 -9.66 -9.39
N ASP A 37 13.25 -8.81 -9.00
CA ASP A 37 13.67 -8.68 -7.59
C ASP A 37 12.54 -8.17 -6.69
N ASN A 38 11.68 -7.30 -7.22
CA ASN A 38 10.49 -6.83 -6.50
C ASN A 38 9.50 -7.97 -6.26
N VAL A 39 9.27 -8.81 -7.28
CA VAL A 39 8.43 -10.03 -7.17
C VAL A 39 9.01 -10.97 -6.11
N THR A 40 10.32 -11.22 -6.16
CA THR A 40 11.01 -12.09 -5.20
C THR A 40 10.85 -11.58 -3.77
N THR A 41 11.01 -10.28 -3.55
CA THR A 41 10.87 -9.66 -2.23
C THR A 41 9.44 -9.78 -1.71
N GLU A 42 8.46 -9.52 -2.56
CA GLU A 42 7.05 -9.62 -2.21
C GLU A 42 6.65 -11.07 -1.93
N SER A 43 7.11 -12.02 -2.76
CA SER A 43 6.83 -13.45 -2.58
C SER A 43 7.42 -14.02 -1.29
N LYS A 44 8.62 -13.58 -0.89
CA LYS A 44 9.21 -13.96 0.41
C LYS A 44 8.35 -13.47 1.57
N ARG A 45 7.79 -12.26 1.50
CA ARG A 45 6.88 -11.74 2.54
C ARG A 45 5.59 -12.55 2.61
N ALA A 46 4.97 -12.82 1.46
CA ALA A 46 3.76 -13.62 1.39
C ALA A 46 3.99 -15.04 1.93
N GLY A 47 5.11 -15.67 1.54
CA GLY A 47 5.47 -17.01 2.02
C GLY A 47 5.72 -17.05 3.53
N ALA A 48 6.42 -16.07 4.08
CA ALA A 48 6.65 -15.97 5.52
C ALA A 48 5.32 -15.77 6.29
N ALA A 49 4.44 -14.91 5.80
CA ALA A 49 3.14 -14.68 6.41
C ALA A 49 2.24 -15.92 6.33
N ALA A 50 2.23 -16.62 5.19
CA ALA A 50 1.48 -17.87 5.03
C ALA A 50 1.98 -18.98 5.97
N ALA A 51 3.31 -19.11 6.11
CA ALA A 51 3.91 -20.07 7.04
C ALA A 51 3.53 -19.75 8.50
N ALA A 52 3.61 -18.49 8.91
CA ALA A 52 3.21 -18.07 10.25
C ALA A 52 1.73 -18.35 10.52
N TYR A 53 0.87 -18.06 9.55
CA TYR A 53 -0.56 -18.39 9.62
C TYR A 53 -0.79 -19.89 9.80
N ALA A 54 -0.14 -20.74 8.99
CA ALA A 54 -0.28 -22.18 9.05
C ALA A 54 0.21 -22.78 10.37
N LEU A 55 1.23 -22.18 10.97
CA LEU A 55 1.80 -22.60 12.26
C LEU A 55 1.03 -22.05 13.47
N GLY A 56 0.04 -21.18 13.25
CA GLY A 56 -0.66 -20.49 14.33
C GLY A 56 0.25 -19.55 15.14
N THR A 57 1.36 -19.11 14.54
CA THR A 57 2.29 -18.16 15.17
C THR A 57 1.89 -16.73 14.79
N ASP A 58 1.95 -15.83 15.75
CA ASP A 58 1.64 -14.43 15.51
C ASP A 58 2.85 -13.73 14.86
N ALA A 59 2.82 -13.63 13.54
CA ALA A 59 3.83 -12.88 12.78
C ALA A 59 3.45 -11.38 12.61
N GLY A 60 2.75 -10.80 13.59
CA GLY A 60 2.18 -9.46 13.48
C GLY A 60 0.95 -9.42 12.57
N THR A 61 0.31 -10.56 12.38
CA THR A 61 -0.88 -10.75 11.54
C THR A 61 -2.19 -10.70 12.31
N VAL A 62 -2.15 -10.60 13.65
CA VAL A 62 -3.38 -10.39 14.42
C VAL A 62 -3.90 -8.99 14.09
N PRO A 63 -5.07 -8.91 13.44
CA PRO A 63 -5.67 -7.61 13.12
C PRO A 63 -5.94 -6.84 14.41
N ASN A 64 -5.37 -5.65 14.53
CA ASN A 64 -5.64 -4.73 15.63
C ASN A 64 -6.20 -3.40 15.14
N CYS A 65 -6.35 -3.24 13.83
CA CYS A 65 -7.01 -2.12 13.19
C CYS A 65 -7.59 -2.55 11.85
N GLU A 66 -8.40 -1.71 11.25
CA GLU A 66 -8.90 -1.89 9.88
C GLU A 66 -9.01 -0.54 9.20
N LEU A 67 -8.10 -0.31 8.26
CA LEU A 67 -8.08 0.88 7.41
C LEU A 67 -8.02 0.45 5.95
N THR A 68 -8.79 1.09 5.10
CA THR A 68 -8.62 0.99 3.65
C THR A 68 -7.51 1.92 3.17
N VAL A 69 -6.88 1.59 2.03
CA VAL A 69 -5.90 2.46 1.39
C VAL A 69 -6.38 2.79 -0.02
N SER A 70 -6.60 4.06 -0.28
CA SER A 70 -7.07 4.54 -1.58
C SER A 70 -6.06 5.45 -2.27
N PRO A 71 -5.91 5.34 -3.59
CA PRO A 71 -5.10 6.26 -4.38
C PRO A 71 -5.87 7.53 -4.71
N ALA A 72 -5.16 8.68 -4.71
CA ALA A 72 -5.68 9.97 -5.14
C ALA A 72 -4.68 10.73 -6.03
N GLY A 73 -5.08 11.91 -6.53
CA GLY A 73 -4.28 12.68 -7.46
C GLY A 73 -4.01 11.91 -8.74
N ILE A 74 -2.75 11.81 -9.16
CA ILE A 74 -2.35 11.01 -10.33
C ILE A 74 -1.94 9.57 -9.99
N ALA A 75 -2.05 9.13 -8.73
CA ALA A 75 -1.83 7.74 -8.38
C ALA A 75 -2.86 6.83 -9.07
N GLY A 76 -2.40 5.75 -9.68
CA GLY A 76 -3.25 4.79 -10.39
C GLY A 76 -3.85 3.74 -9.46
N TYR A 77 -3.07 3.29 -8.47
CA TYR A 77 -3.46 2.34 -7.43
C TYR A 77 -2.58 2.53 -6.20
N ALA A 78 -2.94 1.92 -5.10
CA ALA A 78 -2.11 1.78 -3.90
C ALA A 78 -2.22 0.34 -3.37
N LEU A 79 -1.09 -0.27 -3.01
CA LEU A 79 -1.01 -1.64 -2.50
C LEU A 79 -0.09 -1.67 -1.26
N PRO A 80 -0.46 -2.30 -0.15
CA PRO A 80 -1.70 -3.05 0.11
C PRO A 80 -2.94 -2.15 0.11
N GLY A 81 -4.10 -2.73 -0.23
CA GLY A 81 -5.39 -2.02 -0.22
C GLY A 81 -6.02 -1.92 1.17
N ARG A 82 -5.48 -2.66 2.14
CA ARG A 82 -5.93 -2.64 3.54
C ARG A 82 -4.74 -2.63 4.49
N ILE A 83 -4.95 -2.04 5.67
CA ILE A 83 -4.01 -2.08 6.79
C ILE A 83 -4.76 -2.66 7.97
N THR A 84 -4.27 -3.78 8.47
CA THR A 84 -4.88 -4.55 9.56
C THR A 84 -4.03 -4.54 10.83
N ALA A 85 -2.82 -3.97 10.79
CA ALA A 85 -1.95 -3.85 11.95
C ALA A 85 -1.18 -2.52 11.96
N VAL A 86 -0.95 -1.98 13.15
CA VAL A 86 -0.14 -0.78 13.37
C VAL A 86 1.34 -1.17 13.32
N ALA A 87 1.88 -1.28 12.10
CA ALA A 87 3.26 -1.64 11.84
C ALA A 87 3.79 -0.88 10.63
N LEU A 88 5.12 -0.78 10.51
CA LEU A 88 5.74 -0.19 9.31
C LEU A 88 5.25 -0.92 8.06
N THR A 89 4.56 -0.20 7.20
CA THR A 89 3.99 -0.71 5.95
C THR A 89 4.64 -0.02 4.77
N LYS A 90 4.91 -0.76 3.70
CA LYS A 90 5.39 -0.22 2.44
C LYS A 90 4.23 -0.13 1.47
N LEU A 91 3.84 1.07 1.07
CA LEU A 91 2.83 1.29 0.06
C LEU A 91 3.49 1.32 -1.33
N ASN A 92 3.05 0.43 -2.22
CA ASN A 92 3.46 0.41 -3.61
C ASN A 92 2.38 1.06 -4.47
N PHE A 93 2.79 1.82 -5.48
CA PHE A 93 1.88 2.52 -6.38
C PHE A 93 2.53 2.79 -7.74
N ARG A 94 1.72 3.18 -8.72
CA ARG A 94 2.15 3.77 -9.99
C ARG A 94 1.33 5.00 -10.28
N VAL A 95 1.91 5.92 -11.02
CA VAL A 95 1.19 7.10 -11.52
C VAL A 95 0.54 6.77 -12.87
N ARG A 96 -0.55 7.49 -13.20
CA ARG A 96 -1.31 7.29 -14.46
C ARG A 96 -0.71 8.04 -15.65
N ARG A 97 0.11 9.05 -15.41
CA ARG A 97 0.79 9.85 -16.43
C ARG A 97 2.17 10.30 -15.93
N PRO A 98 3.12 10.58 -16.85
CA PRO A 98 4.41 11.13 -16.44
C PRO A 98 4.22 12.55 -15.87
N VAL A 99 5.10 12.91 -14.94
CA VAL A 99 5.17 14.24 -14.31
C VAL A 99 6.60 14.50 -13.88
N ASP A 100 7.08 15.72 -14.12
CA ASP A 100 8.45 16.12 -13.78
C ASP A 100 8.59 16.57 -12.32
N ALA A 101 7.54 17.14 -11.75
CA ALA A 101 7.50 17.55 -10.36
C ALA A 101 6.16 17.17 -9.71
N ALA A 102 6.19 16.25 -8.75
CA ALA A 102 5.05 15.88 -7.92
C ALA A 102 5.50 15.47 -6.53
N ARG A 103 4.57 15.45 -5.62
CA ARG A 103 4.80 15.02 -4.23
C ARG A 103 3.83 13.91 -3.85
N VAL A 104 4.34 12.88 -3.19
CA VAL A 104 3.51 11.88 -2.53
C VAL A 104 3.06 12.44 -1.18
N ARG A 105 1.78 12.32 -0.89
CA ARG A 105 1.18 12.71 0.39
C ARG A 105 0.35 11.57 0.94
N ILE A 106 0.38 11.40 2.24
CA ILE A 106 -0.49 10.48 2.98
C ILE A 106 -1.44 11.32 3.80
N LEU A 107 -2.72 11.12 3.59
CA LEU A 107 -3.78 11.88 4.26
C LEU A 107 -4.74 10.92 4.98
N ALA A 108 -5.35 11.40 6.06
CA ALA A 108 -6.48 10.77 6.73
C ALA A 108 -7.37 11.87 7.33
N GLU A 109 -8.70 11.77 7.17
CA GLU A 109 -9.68 12.76 7.65
C GLU A 109 -9.32 14.21 7.27
N GLY A 110 -8.73 14.41 6.06
CA GLY A 110 -8.30 15.72 5.58
C GLY A 110 -6.97 16.22 6.17
N GLU A 111 -6.37 15.54 7.14
CA GLU A 111 -5.05 15.86 7.70
C GLU A 111 -3.94 15.21 6.89
N GLU A 112 -2.86 15.97 6.60
CA GLU A 112 -1.64 15.42 6.02
C GLU A 112 -0.79 14.76 7.12
N LEU A 113 -0.69 13.44 7.07
CA LEU A 113 0.10 12.66 8.02
C LEU A 113 1.57 12.62 7.65
N LEU A 114 1.86 12.57 6.35
CA LEU A 114 3.21 12.49 5.79
C LEU A 114 3.26 13.12 4.40
N ALA A 115 4.42 13.68 4.05
CA ALA A 115 4.72 14.12 2.70
C ALA A 115 6.13 13.68 2.29
N GLY A 116 6.26 13.25 1.03
CA GLY A 116 7.54 12.93 0.40
C GLY A 116 8.24 14.15 -0.16
N LYS A 117 9.43 13.95 -0.68
CA LYS A 117 10.15 14.97 -1.45
C LYS A 117 9.51 15.12 -2.84
N VAL A 118 9.62 16.32 -3.39
CA VAL A 118 9.23 16.59 -4.79
C VAL A 118 10.20 15.87 -5.71
N ARG A 119 9.66 15.13 -6.69
CA ARG A 119 10.44 14.46 -7.72
C ARG A 119 9.60 14.10 -8.94
N ALA A 120 10.26 13.65 -9.99
CA ALA A 120 9.60 13.12 -11.18
C ALA A 120 9.03 11.73 -10.93
N PHE A 121 7.93 11.40 -11.63
CA PHE A 121 7.31 10.07 -11.63
C PHE A 121 6.96 9.64 -13.06
N LYS A 122 7.06 8.36 -13.31
CA LYS A 122 6.72 7.74 -14.61
C LYS A 122 5.82 6.52 -14.42
N PRO A 123 4.80 6.32 -15.29
CA PRO A 123 3.90 5.16 -15.20
C PRO A 123 4.60 3.80 -15.30
N SER A 124 5.74 3.75 -16.00
CA SER A 124 6.54 2.53 -16.18
C SER A 124 7.26 2.07 -14.91
N VAL A 125 7.38 2.94 -13.90
CA VAL A 125 8.13 2.66 -12.67
C VAL A 125 7.16 2.39 -11.52
N MET A 126 7.31 1.25 -10.85
CA MET A 126 6.65 0.96 -9.59
C MET A 126 7.35 1.74 -8.48
N GLU A 127 6.60 2.56 -7.80
CA GLU A 127 7.07 3.39 -6.71
C GLU A 127 6.70 2.79 -5.36
N SER A 128 7.46 3.16 -4.35
CA SER A 128 7.20 2.72 -2.97
C SER A 128 7.31 3.89 -2.01
N PHE A 129 6.39 3.94 -1.06
CA PHE A 129 6.38 4.95 -0.01
C PHE A 129 6.23 4.30 1.37
N PRO A 130 7.13 4.58 2.34
CA PRO A 130 7.00 4.02 3.68
C PRO A 130 5.88 4.70 4.44
N LEU A 131 5.04 3.90 5.08
CA LEU A 131 4.00 4.33 6.01
C LEU A 131 4.39 3.84 7.41
N PRO A 132 4.97 4.69 8.27
CA PRO A 132 5.38 4.32 9.62
C PRO A 132 4.19 3.99 10.52
N ALA A 133 4.39 3.11 11.50
CA ALA A 133 3.37 2.76 12.50
C ALA A 133 2.73 3.99 13.18
N LYS A 134 3.53 5.01 13.47
CA LYS A 134 3.04 6.27 14.07
C LYS A 134 2.02 7.01 13.19
N ALA A 135 2.16 6.94 11.88
CA ALA A 135 1.19 7.57 10.96
C ALA A 135 -0.12 6.77 10.91
N ILE A 136 -0.03 5.43 10.94
CA ILE A 136 -1.19 4.56 11.05
C ILE A 136 -1.93 4.84 12.38
N GLN A 137 -1.19 4.91 13.50
CA GLN A 137 -1.76 5.23 14.79
C GLN A 137 -2.43 6.60 14.79
N ARG A 138 -1.80 7.62 14.18
CA ARG A 138 -2.40 8.95 14.07
C ARG A 138 -3.70 8.92 13.26
N ALA A 139 -3.77 8.16 12.17
CA ALA A 139 -5.00 8.00 11.40
C ALA A 139 -6.13 7.41 12.29
N LEU A 140 -5.81 6.38 13.08
CA LEU A 140 -6.78 5.77 14.02
C LEU A 140 -7.21 6.75 15.10
N ASP A 141 -6.30 7.54 15.66
CA ASP A 141 -6.60 8.57 16.68
C ASP A 141 -7.54 9.66 16.14
N LEU A 142 -7.48 9.92 14.83
CA LEU A 142 -8.41 10.81 14.11
C LEU A 142 -9.78 10.16 13.84
N GLY A 143 -9.93 8.88 14.14
CA GLY A 143 -11.15 8.11 13.83
C GLY A 143 -11.26 7.72 12.35
N ALA A 144 -10.17 7.80 11.60
CA ALA A 144 -10.16 7.47 10.18
C ALA A 144 -10.47 5.99 9.93
N ARG A 145 -11.16 5.74 8.83
CA ARG A 145 -11.35 4.40 8.26
C ARG A 145 -10.58 4.20 6.96
N GLU A 146 -9.99 5.28 6.45
CA GLU A 146 -9.29 5.32 5.19
C GLU A 146 -8.00 6.13 5.30
N ILE A 147 -6.96 5.63 4.65
CA ILE A 147 -5.72 6.36 4.37
C ILE A 147 -5.67 6.61 2.87
N ILE A 148 -5.42 7.85 2.50
CA ILE A 148 -5.31 8.25 1.10
C ILE A 148 -3.84 8.44 0.74
N LEU A 149 -3.35 7.69 -0.26
CA LEU A 149 -2.08 7.93 -0.92
C LEU A 149 -2.33 8.83 -2.12
N SER A 150 -2.01 10.10 -2.00
CA SER A 150 -2.11 11.06 -3.11
C SER A 150 -0.76 11.32 -3.75
N VAL A 151 -0.75 11.46 -5.07
CA VAL A 151 0.41 11.97 -5.82
C VAL A 151 -0.05 13.23 -6.54
N ASP A 152 0.43 14.36 -6.02
CA ASP A 152 -0.04 15.67 -6.46
C ASP A 152 1.05 16.38 -7.28
N PRO A 153 0.78 16.67 -8.58
CA PRO A 153 1.65 17.51 -9.38
C PRO A 153 1.84 18.88 -8.74
N ILE A 154 3.05 19.40 -8.82
CA ILE A 154 3.35 20.76 -8.42
C ILE A 154 3.42 21.57 -9.69
N GLU A 155 2.50 22.49 -9.87
CA GLU A 155 2.57 23.47 -10.94
C GLU A 155 3.71 24.42 -10.64
N GLU A 156 4.63 24.58 -11.61
CA GLU A 156 5.60 25.65 -11.55
C GLU A 156 4.83 26.97 -11.68
N ALA A 157 4.99 27.85 -10.69
CA ALA A 157 4.41 29.17 -10.66
C ALA A 157 5.11 30.10 -11.65
#